data_66db3709265c2b88a4a3b0d4e71a9e6b
#
_entry.id   66db3709265c2b88a4a3b0d4e71a9e6b
#
_cell.length_a   1.000
_cell.length_b   1.000
_cell.length_c   1.000
_cell.angle_alpha   90.00
_cell.angle_beta   90.00
_cell.angle_gamma   90.00
#
_symmetry.space_group_name_H-M   'P 1'
#
loop_
_entity.id
_entity.type
_entity.pdbx_description
1 polymer ?
#
loop_
_entity_poly.entity_id
_entity_poly.type
_entity_poly.pdbx_seq_one_letter_code
_entity_poly.pdbx_strand_id
1 'polypeptide(L)'
;MPDDRRLRAGWGTSHPAYWLTMRWLRRKQRAGTTRRADLDDRDHLEAWAAGRRGVEAYLEPRTTVTDTTMMLIDGTGEWTRRRVPSEEVARGFAKRLGIPCYEVAATGYPQRKRDYDARRAAEQKRS
;
A
#
# COMPACT_ATOMS: atom_id res chain seq x y z
N MET A 1 -20.71 21.54 -5.88
CA MET A 1 -20.17 21.16 -6.05
C MET A 1 -19.37 20.93 -6.33
N PRO A 2 -19.35 20.92 -6.34
CA PRO A 2 -18.54 20.69 -6.85
C PRO A 2 -17.69 20.02 -6.73
N ASP A 3 -17.96 19.48 -6.47
CA ASP A 3 -17.12 18.91 -6.12
C ASP A 3 -16.23 18.19 -6.98
N ASP A 4 -16.50 17.31 -7.98
CA ASP A 4 -15.61 16.64 -8.85
C ASP A 4 -14.76 17.54 -9.67
N ARG A 5 -15.35 18.51 -10.24
CA ARG A 5 -14.61 19.44 -11.04
C ARG A 5 -13.59 20.15 -10.21
N ARG A 6 -13.98 20.48 -9.00
CA ARG A 6 -13.06 21.16 -8.13
C ARG A 6 -11.90 20.26 -7.76
N LEU A 7 -12.18 18.98 -7.57
CA LEU A 7 -11.12 18.05 -7.27
C LEU A 7 -10.14 17.92 -8.42
N ARG A 8 -10.65 17.85 -9.62
CA ARG A 8 -9.76 17.78 -10.76
C ARG A 8 -8.94 19.03 -10.90
N ALA A 9 -9.56 20.16 -10.69
CA ALA A 9 -8.84 21.42 -10.73
C ALA A 9 -7.81 21.46 -9.63
N GLY A 10 -8.13 20.83 -8.49
CA GLY A 10 -7.22 20.83 -7.36
C GLY A 10 -6.06 19.86 -7.50
N TRP A 11 -6.01 19.11 -8.57
CA TRP A 11 -4.91 18.21 -8.78
C TRP A 11 -3.66 18.89 -9.27
N GLY A 12 -3.62 20.21 -9.21
CA GLY A 12 -2.39 20.93 -9.45
C GLY A 12 -1.41 20.68 -8.32
N THR A 13 -0.37 21.49 -8.28
CA THR A 13 0.74 21.25 -7.37
C THR A 13 0.35 21.30 -5.89
N SER A 14 -0.78 21.92 -5.57
CA SER A 14 -1.17 22.05 -4.17
C SER A 14 -2.07 20.94 -3.68
N HIS A 15 -2.52 20.04 -4.54
CA HIS A 15 -3.41 18.97 -4.12
C HIS A 15 -2.61 17.84 -3.47
N PRO A 16 -3.03 17.36 -2.27
CA PRO A 16 -2.25 16.31 -1.59
C PRO A 16 -2.05 15.06 -2.42
N ALA A 17 -3.08 14.64 -3.17
CA ALA A 17 -2.94 13.45 -4.01
C ALA A 17 -1.94 13.67 -5.13
N TYR A 18 -1.90 14.89 -5.68
CA TYR A 18 -0.92 15.21 -6.70
C TYR A 18 0.49 15.07 -6.13
N TRP A 19 0.74 15.65 -4.96
CA TRP A 19 2.05 15.57 -4.35
C TRP A 19 2.45 14.14 -4.06
N LEU A 20 1.53 13.34 -3.55
CA LEU A 20 1.82 11.96 -3.26
C LEU A 20 2.18 11.20 -4.54
N THR A 21 1.43 11.42 -5.61
CA THR A 21 1.70 10.77 -6.88
C THR A 21 3.06 11.19 -7.42
N MET A 22 3.37 12.47 -7.36
CA MET A 22 4.66 12.94 -7.86
C MET A 22 5.81 12.41 -7.03
N ARG A 23 5.64 12.35 -5.70
CA ARG A 23 6.69 11.78 -4.86
C ARG A 23 6.90 10.31 -5.20
N TRP A 24 5.81 9.58 -5.40
CA TRP A 24 5.91 8.17 -5.77
C TRP A 24 6.71 8.01 -7.05
N LEU A 25 6.40 8.81 -8.05
CA LEU A 25 7.09 8.72 -9.34
C LEU A 25 8.55 9.12 -9.24
N ARG A 26 8.85 10.18 -8.48
CA ARG A 26 10.21 10.65 -8.39
C ARG A 26 11.15 9.70 -7.67
N ARG A 27 10.60 8.91 -6.77
CA ARG A 27 11.42 7.95 -6.04
C ARG A 27 11.76 6.74 -6.87
N LYS A 28 11.21 6.66 -8.04
CA LYS A 28 11.42 5.51 -8.88
C LYS A 28 12.65 5.69 -9.73
N GLN A 29 13.76 5.22 -9.26
CA GLN A 29 15.00 5.27 -9.99
C GLN A 29 15.68 3.93 -10.08
N ARG A 30 14.98 2.89 -9.65
CA ARG A 30 15.55 1.55 -9.63
C ARG A 30 15.53 0.94 -11.02
N ALA A 31 16.58 0.16 -11.30
CA ALA A 31 16.66 -0.53 -12.57
C ALA A 31 15.48 -1.50 -12.69
N GLY A 32 14.90 -1.56 -13.87
CA GLY A 32 13.83 -2.48 -14.17
C GLY A 32 12.46 -2.07 -13.67
N THR A 33 12.36 -0.91 -12.99
CA THR A 33 11.08 -0.41 -12.51
C THR A 33 10.62 0.76 -13.36
N THR A 34 9.40 0.69 -13.88
CA THR A 34 8.87 1.75 -14.73
C THR A 34 7.88 2.59 -13.96
N ARG A 35 7.61 3.80 -14.48
CA ARG A 35 6.58 4.65 -13.89
C ARG A 35 5.23 3.95 -13.88
N ARG A 36 4.94 3.22 -14.96
CA ARG A 36 3.68 2.51 -15.06
C ARG A 36 3.57 1.47 -13.95
N ALA A 37 4.63 0.72 -13.70
CA ALA A 37 4.61 -0.30 -12.64
C ALA A 37 4.39 0.34 -11.28
N ASP A 38 5.04 1.49 -11.02
CA ASP A 38 4.85 2.18 -9.75
C ASP A 38 3.42 2.67 -9.58
N LEU A 39 2.84 3.21 -10.64
CA LEU A 39 1.45 3.68 -10.59
C LEU A 39 0.48 2.51 -10.44
N ASP A 40 0.75 1.41 -11.12
CA ASP A 40 -0.09 0.22 -11.00
C ASP A 40 -0.06 -0.30 -9.57
N ASP A 41 1.10 -0.32 -8.94
CA ASP A 41 1.21 -0.76 -7.56
C ASP A 41 0.42 0.15 -6.63
N ARG A 42 0.55 1.47 -6.80
CA ARG A 42 -0.19 2.42 -5.99
C ARG A 42 -1.69 2.26 -6.20
N ASP A 43 -2.11 2.15 -7.45
CA ASP A 43 -3.53 2.04 -7.76
C ASP A 43 -4.11 0.75 -7.19
N HIS A 44 -3.34 -0.33 -7.25
CA HIS A 44 -3.78 -1.60 -6.67
C HIS A 44 -4.02 -1.45 -5.18
N LEU A 45 -3.06 -0.84 -4.47
CA LEU A 45 -3.20 -0.70 -3.02
C LEU A 45 -4.39 0.18 -2.66
N GLU A 46 -4.56 1.26 -3.38
CA GLU A 46 -5.66 2.17 -3.11
C GLU A 46 -7.01 1.52 -3.35
N ALA A 47 -7.14 0.83 -4.48
CA ALA A 47 -8.39 0.15 -4.82
C ALA A 47 -8.69 -0.97 -3.83
N TRP A 48 -7.66 -1.71 -3.44
CA TRP A 48 -7.84 -2.81 -2.50
C TRP A 48 -8.36 -2.31 -1.16
N ALA A 49 -7.81 -1.19 -0.68
CA ALA A 49 -8.20 -0.64 0.61
C ALA A 49 -9.59 -0.03 0.59
N ALA A 50 -10.02 0.49 -0.57
CA ALA A 50 -11.22 1.31 -0.65
C ALA A 50 -12.48 0.57 -0.25
N GLY A 51 -12.56 -0.72 -0.50
CA GLY A 51 -13.76 -1.47 -0.19
C GLY A 51 -13.69 -2.29 1.07
N ARG A 52 -12.68 -2.08 1.91
CA ARG A 52 -12.44 -2.96 3.05
C ARG A 52 -12.43 -2.18 4.34
N ARG A 53 -12.68 -2.89 5.43
CA ARG A 53 -12.72 -2.30 6.77
C ARG A 53 -11.58 -2.81 7.61
N GLY A 54 -11.11 -1.95 8.51
CA GLY A 54 -10.08 -2.32 9.46
C GLY A 54 -8.74 -2.53 8.81
N VAL A 55 -8.46 -1.82 7.71
CA VAL A 55 -7.21 -1.97 6.99
C VAL A 55 -6.09 -1.31 7.77
N GLU A 56 -4.99 -2.04 7.90
CA GLU A 56 -3.75 -1.53 8.48
C GLU A 56 -2.62 -1.81 7.51
N ALA A 57 -1.64 -0.92 7.48
CA ALA A 57 -0.49 -1.06 6.62
C ALA A 57 0.70 -1.56 7.42
N TYR A 58 1.46 -2.47 6.82
CA TYR A 58 2.67 -3.02 7.42
C TYR A 58 3.80 -2.86 6.44
N LEU A 59 4.84 -2.16 6.86
CA LEU A 59 6.01 -1.93 6.02
C LEU A 59 7.01 -3.06 6.23
N GLU A 60 7.44 -3.63 5.12
CA GLU A 60 8.44 -4.68 5.11
C GLU A 60 9.72 -4.06 4.57
N PRO A 61 10.78 -4.03 5.35
CA PRO A 61 11.97 -3.28 4.96
C PRO A 61 12.68 -3.89 3.77
N ARG A 62 13.39 -3.02 3.09
CA ARG A 62 14.23 -3.42 1.99
C ARG A 62 15.36 -4.32 2.50
N THR A 63 15.69 -5.34 1.71
CA THR A 63 16.86 -6.18 1.99
C THR A 63 17.79 -6.11 0.80
N THR A 64 18.90 -6.88 0.86
CA THR A 64 19.83 -6.90 -0.26
C THR A 64 19.20 -7.48 -1.53
N VAL A 65 18.14 -8.27 -1.38
CA VAL A 65 17.52 -8.94 -2.53
C VAL A 65 16.09 -8.51 -2.77
N THR A 66 15.48 -7.74 -1.88
CA THR A 66 14.09 -7.33 -2.04
C THR A 66 13.95 -5.83 -1.84
N ASP A 67 13.00 -5.25 -2.56
CA ASP A 67 12.63 -3.86 -2.37
C ASP A 67 11.76 -3.69 -1.14
N THR A 68 11.61 -2.45 -0.72
CA THR A 68 10.62 -2.11 0.32
C THR A 68 9.24 -2.47 -0.21
N THR A 69 8.47 -3.14 0.61
CA THR A 69 7.10 -3.49 0.26
C THR A 69 6.13 -3.00 1.32
N MET A 70 4.90 -2.82 0.90
CA MET A 70 3.82 -2.43 1.80
C MET A 70 2.75 -3.48 1.71
N MET A 71 2.40 -4.04 2.86
CA MET A 71 1.31 -5.00 2.96
C MET A 71 0.13 -4.31 3.60
N LEU A 72 -1.05 -4.48 3.00
CA LEU A 72 -2.30 -4.01 3.61
C LEU A 72 -3.05 -5.24 4.09
N ILE A 73 -3.53 -5.19 5.33
CA ILE A 73 -4.24 -6.30 5.95
C ILE A 73 -5.57 -5.75 6.47
N ASP A 74 -6.67 -6.37 6.07
CA ASP A 74 -7.98 -5.90 6.52
C ASP A 74 -8.41 -6.60 7.82
N GLY A 75 -9.61 -6.28 8.27
CA GLY A 75 -10.09 -6.81 9.54
C GLY A 75 -10.28 -8.32 9.57
N THR A 76 -10.41 -8.96 8.41
CA THR A 76 -10.55 -10.42 8.36
C THR A 76 -9.22 -11.14 8.33
N GLY A 77 -8.13 -10.40 8.12
CA GLY A 77 -6.81 -10.98 7.96
C GLY A 77 -6.38 -11.16 6.52
N GLU A 78 -7.29 -10.92 5.58
CA GLU A 78 -6.92 -10.97 4.17
C GLU A 78 -5.97 -9.82 3.86
N TRP A 79 -5.04 -10.04 2.94
CA TRP A 79 -3.99 -9.07 2.71
C TRP A 79 -3.56 -9.04 1.26
N THR A 80 -2.89 -7.94 0.92
CA THR A 80 -2.23 -7.77 -0.37
C THR A 80 -0.89 -7.09 -0.11
N ARG A 81 0.03 -7.24 -1.06
CA ARG A 81 1.38 -6.70 -0.93
C ARG A 81 1.82 -6.12 -2.26
N ARG A 82 2.47 -4.96 -2.21
CA ARG A 82 3.07 -4.37 -3.41
C ARG A 82 4.35 -3.65 -3.04
N ARG A 83 5.23 -3.52 -4.02
CA ARG A 83 6.43 -2.72 -3.84
C ARG A 83 6.07 -1.26 -3.70
N VAL A 84 6.89 -0.56 -2.93
CA VAL A 84 6.74 0.89 -2.78
C VAL A 84 8.11 1.52 -2.99
N PRO A 85 8.15 2.77 -3.45
CA PRO A 85 9.43 3.43 -3.74
C PRO A 85 10.31 3.63 -2.53
N SER A 86 9.72 3.86 -1.36
CA SER A 86 10.46 4.04 -0.12
C SER A 86 9.51 3.95 1.04
N GLU A 87 10.08 3.83 2.25
CA GLU A 87 9.25 3.82 3.47
C GLU A 87 8.55 5.15 3.65
N GLU A 88 9.23 6.23 3.33
CA GLU A 88 8.64 7.56 3.48
C GLU A 88 7.40 7.72 2.62
N VAL A 89 7.49 7.29 1.37
CA VAL A 89 6.36 7.37 0.47
C VAL A 89 5.22 6.48 0.95
N ALA A 90 5.55 5.29 1.43
CA ALA A 90 4.53 4.38 1.93
C ALA A 90 3.80 4.94 3.14
N ARG A 91 4.53 5.56 4.08
CA ARG A 91 3.90 6.17 5.24
C ARG A 91 2.98 7.32 4.84
N GLY A 92 3.42 8.14 3.88
CA GLY A 92 2.58 9.21 3.38
C GLY A 92 1.31 8.68 2.73
N PHE A 93 1.43 7.60 2.00
CA PHE A 93 0.30 6.97 1.35
C PHE A 93 -0.71 6.46 2.39
N ALA A 94 -0.23 5.77 3.42
CA ALA A 94 -1.10 5.27 4.48
C ALA A 94 -1.81 6.42 5.18
N LYS A 95 -1.08 7.50 5.44
CA LYS A 95 -1.67 8.68 6.08
C LYS A 95 -2.76 9.29 5.20
N ARG A 96 -2.50 9.36 3.92
CA ARG A 96 -3.48 9.88 2.97
C ARG A 96 -4.75 9.04 2.98
N LEU A 97 -4.61 7.73 3.08
CA LEU A 97 -5.77 6.84 3.14
C LEU A 97 -6.43 6.78 4.51
N GLY A 98 -5.80 7.37 5.51
CA GLY A 98 -6.37 7.38 6.86
C GLY A 98 -6.22 6.05 7.58
N ILE A 99 -5.20 5.26 7.24
CA ILE A 99 -5.00 3.96 7.87
C ILE A 99 -3.71 3.97 8.68
N PRO A 100 -3.65 3.19 9.76
CA PRO A 100 -2.40 3.10 10.54
C PRO A 100 -1.32 2.38 9.77
N CYS A 101 -0.07 2.68 10.10
CA CYS A 101 1.08 2.11 9.40
C CYS A 101 2.08 1.65 10.44
N TYR A 102 2.45 0.37 10.36
CA TYR A 102 3.39 -0.24 11.30
C TYR A 102 4.58 -0.81 10.55
N GLU A 103 5.68 -1.00 11.25
CA GLU A 103 6.85 -1.68 10.70
C GLU A 103 6.82 -3.13 11.16
N VAL A 104 6.87 -4.04 10.22
CA VAL A 104 6.85 -5.47 10.55
C VAL A 104 8.00 -5.85 11.46
N ALA A 105 9.16 -5.22 11.26
CA ALA A 105 10.33 -5.55 12.09
C ALA A 105 10.07 -5.24 13.56
N ALA A 106 9.22 -4.25 13.85
CA ALA A 106 8.93 -3.87 15.23
C ALA A 106 7.76 -4.63 15.81
N THR A 107 6.72 -4.86 15.02
CA THR A 107 5.45 -5.40 15.55
C THR A 107 5.18 -6.83 15.15
N GLY A 108 5.82 -7.33 14.10
CA GLY A 108 5.41 -8.58 13.48
C GLY A 108 4.10 -8.42 12.77
N TYR A 109 3.64 -9.50 12.17
CA TYR A 109 2.34 -9.52 11.51
C TYR A 109 1.25 -9.78 12.54
N PRO A 110 0.06 -9.22 12.34
CA PRO A 110 -1.03 -9.43 13.30
C PRO A 110 -1.52 -10.88 13.26
N GLN A 111 -2.09 -11.30 14.39
CA GLN A 111 -2.57 -12.69 14.51
C GLN A 111 -3.63 -13.01 13.45
N ARG A 112 -4.48 -12.05 13.14
CA ARG A 112 -5.53 -12.30 12.15
C ARG A 112 -4.99 -12.65 10.78
N LYS A 113 -3.83 -12.10 10.42
CA LYS A 113 -3.19 -12.50 9.17
C LYS A 113 -2.71 -13.93 9.21
N ARG A 114 -2.10 -14.33 10.34
CA ARG A 114 -1.64 -15.70 10.50
C ARG A 114 -2.80 -16.68 10.44
N ASP A 115 -3.92 -16.32 11.06
CA ASP A 115 -5.10 -17.15 11.04
C ASP A 115 -5.67 -17.27 9.64
N TYR A 116 -5.71 -16.16 8.92
CA TYR A 116 -6.18 -16.17 7.54
C TYR A 116 -5.28 -17.09 6.69
N ASP A 117 -3.97 -16.96 6.83
CA ASP A 117 -3.04 -17.77 6.05
C ASP A 117 -3.22 -19.25 6.38
N ALA A 118 -3.43 -19.58 7.65
CA ALA A 118 -3.64 -20.96 8.06
C ALA A 118 -4.91 -21.53 7.45
N ARG A 119 -5.99 -20.75 7.43
CA ARG A 119 -7.24 -21.20 6.81
C ARG A 119 -7.06 -21.42 5.32
N ARG A 120 -6.35 -20.51 4.65
CA ARG A 120 -6.11 -20.66 3.21
C ARG A 120 -5.27 -21.89 2.92
N ALA A 121 -4.24 -22.14 3.73
CA ALA A 121 -3.42 -23.31 3.54
C ALA A 121 -4.23 -24.59 3.73
N ALA A 122 -5.10 -24.61 4.73
CA ALA A 122 -5.94 -25.78 4.98
C ALA A 122 -6.90 -26.03 3.81
N GLU A 123 -7.47 -24.95 3.27
CA GLU A 123 -8.38 -25.08 2.13
C GLU A 123 -7.65 -25.62 0.91
N GLN A 124 -6.43 -25.17 0.67
CA GLN A 124 -5.66 -25.64 -0.47
C GLN A 124 -5.31 -27.09 -0.34
N LYS A 125 -5.04 -27.57 0.87
CA LYS A 125 -4.75 -28.97 1.08
C LYS A 125 -5.94 -29.87 0.80
N ARG A 126 -7.14 -29.35 1.01
CA ARG A 126 -8.34 -30.13 0.79
C ARG A 126 -8.78 -30.18 -0.66
N SER A 127 -8.22 -29.31 -1.48
CA SER A 127 -8.61 -29.23 -2.90
C SER A 127 -8.02 -30.34 -3.74
#